data_aab79457e9e186ebad5256e92c2d091d
#
_entry.id   aab79457e9e186ebad5256e92c2d091d
#
_cell.length_a   1.000
_cell.length_b   1.000
_cell.length_c   1.000
_cell.angle_alpha   90.00
_cell.angle_beta   90.00
_cell.angle_gamma   90.00
#
_symmetry.space_group_name_H-M   'P 1'
#
loop_
_entity.id
_entity.type
_entity.pdbx_description
1 polymer ?
#
loop_
_entity_poly.entity_id
_entity_poly.type
_entity_poly.pdbx_seq_one_letter_code
_entity_poly.pdbx_strand_id
1 'polypeptide(L)'
;MSACGGGSETETTTAAEGEALVNAVEEEAQAKGAFDAAVVTPDKNSFTVSSPGKFSPGKFAAGQLPGQINQRFNVSVSNGSGADLDLATLIVKGSTPAGECVDIFDGDAKMDGAPQTPLAAGASITFAWGLSCPGAAGDELTVVLTNNAVNIVEAKGKLA
;
A
#
# COMPACT_ATOMS: atom_id res chain seq x y z
N MET A 1 -54.64 26.15 -37.00
CA MET A 1 -54.81 25.34 -35.80
C MET A 1 -53.66 24.37 -35.72
N SER A 2 -52.66 24.70 -35.11
CA SER A 2 -52.14 24.64 -33.82
C SER A 2 -52.07 23.28 -33.21
N ALA A 3 -50.93 22.78 -33.05
CA ALA A 3 -50.56 22.03 -31.88
C ALA A 3 -49.06 22.04 -31.72
N CYS A 4 -48.66 22.68 -30.72
CA CYS A 4 -47.33 22.58 -30.17
C CYS A 4 -47.19 21.30 -29.41
N GLY A 5 -46.17 20.58 -29.71
CA GLY A 5 -45.64 19.57 -28.80
C GLY A 5 -44.25 20.00 -28.45
N GLY A 6 -44.10 20.65 -27.37
CA GLY A 6 -42.81 20.87 -26.76
C GLY A 6 -42.42 19.63 -26.01
N GLY A 7 -41.54 18.86 -26.55
CA GLY A 7 -40.83 17.83 -25.85
C GLY A 7 -39.76 18.48 -24.99
N SER A 8 -39.89 18.31 -23.74
CA SER A 8 -38.86 18.64 -22.84
C SER A 8 -38.13 17.37 -22.46
N GLU A 9 -37.11 17.18 -23.20
CA GLU A 9 -36.26 16.27 -22.72
C GLU A 9 -35.13 16.86 -22.15
N THR A 10 -34.85 16.73 -21.05
CA THR A 10 -33.56 16.80 -20.61
C THR A 10 -33.37 16.31 -19.32
N GLU A 11 -32.44 15.91 -19.21
CA GLU A 11 -31.43 15.97 -18.39
C GLU A 11 -31.46 15.09 -17.32
N THR A 12 -30.96 13.94 -17.47
CA THR A 12 -30.70 13.05 -16.37
C THR A 12 -29.34 12.40 -16.47
N THR A 13 -28.53 12.92 -17.36
CA THR A 13 -27.22 12.32 -17.63
C THR A 13 -26.11 12.81 -16.73
N THR A 14 -26.25 13.94 -16.09
CA THR A 14 -25.17 14.53 -15.29
C THR A 14 -24.97 13.86 -13.93
N ALA A 15 -25.99 13.27 -13.35
CA ALA A 15 -25.89 12.60 -12.06
C ALA A 15 -25.17 11.24 -12.14
N ALA A 16 -25.32 10.55 -13.27
CA ALA A 16 -24.67 9.24 -13.48
C ALA A 16 -23.16 9.36 -13.72
N GLU A 17 -22.70 10.43 -14.34
CA GLU A 17 -21.27 10.67 -14.54
C GLU A 17 -20.55 11.06 -13.24
N GLY A 18 -21.23 11.74 -12.31
CA GLY A 18 -20.69 12.07 -11.01
C GLY A 18 -20.49 10.84 -10.11
N GLU A 19 -21.40 9.88 -10.16
CA GLU A 19 -21.28 8.63 -9.41
C GLU A 19 -20.17 7.72 -9.93
N ALA A 20 -19.94 7.69 -11.22
CA ALA A 20 -18.86 6.92 -11.84
C ALA A 20 -17.47 7.44 -11.46
N LEU A 21 -17.31 8.75 -11.16
CA LEU A 21 -16.06 9.33 -10.72
C LEU A 21 -15.76 9.07 -9.22
N VAL A 22 -16.79 8.88 -8.40
CA VAL A 22 -16.63 8.57 -6.97
C VAL A 22 -16.27 7.10 -6.74
N ASN A 23 -16.63 6.23 -7.64
CA ASN A 23 -16.24 4.82 -7.65
C ASN A 23 -14.97 4.60 -8.49
N ALA A 24 -14.02 5.54 -8.43
CA ALA A 24 -12.70 5.32 -9.01
C ALA A 24 -12.13 4.02 -8.48
N VAL A 25 -12.00 3.05 -9.34
CA VAL A 25 -11.46 1.72 -9.05
C VAL A 25 -10.11 1.92 -8.40
N GLU A 26 -9.93 1.43 -7.19
CA GLU A 26 -8.60 1.27 -6.63
C GLU A 26 -7.81 0.42 -7.62
N GLU A 27 -6.79 1.02 -8.22
CA GLU A 27 -6.01 0.36 -9.25
C GLU A 27 -5.39 -0.91 -8.66
N GLU A 28 -5.70 -2.06 -9.22
CA GLU A 28 -5.17 -3.33 -8.74
C GLU A 28 -3.64 -3.33 -8.78
N ALA A 29 -3.02 -3.99 -7.81
CA ALA A 29 -1.58 -4.17 -7.80
C ALA A 29 -1.12 -5.01 -9.01
N GLN A 30 0.01 -4.65 -9.59
CA GLN A 30 0.60 -5.34 -10.75
C GLN A 30 0.95 -6.80 -10.46
N ALA A 31 1.30 -7.13 -9.21
CA ALA A 31 1.60 -8.47 -8.78
C ALA A 31 1.08 -8.72 -7.36
N LYS A 32 0.68 -9.95 -7.08
CA LYS A 32 0.09 -10.34 -5.79
C LYS A 32 0.77 -11.58 -5.23
N GLY A 33 0.90 -11.64 -3.90
CA GLY A 33 1.49 -12.78 -3.21
C GLY A 33 1.15 -12.83 -1.73
N ALA A 34 1.84 -13.71 -1.02
CA ALA A 34 1.73 -13.87 0.42
C ALA A 34 2.95 -13.24 1.12
N PHE A 35 2.84 -13.01 2.42
CA PHE A 35 4.01 -12.65 3.23
C PHE A 35 5.08 -13.74 3.15
N ASP A 36 6.34 -13.36 3.28
CA ASP A 36 7.54 -14.20 3.17
C ASP A 36 7.76 -14.81 1.78
N ALA A 37 6.90 -14.53 0.81
CA ALA A 37 7.07 -14.96 -0.58
C ALA A 37 7.58 -13.80 -1.45
N ALA A 38 8.49 -14.12 -2.35
CA ALA A 38 8.95 -13.16 -3.35
C ALA A 38 7.88 -12.93 -4.41
N VAL A 39 7.50 -11.69 -4.62
CA VAL A 39 6.52 -11.26 -5.63
C VAL A 39 7.27 -10.52 -6.73
N VAL A 40 7.22 -11.05 -7.95
CA VAL A 40 7.93 -10.49 -9.10
C VAL A 40 6.98 -9.63 -9.92
N THR A 41 7.37 -8.40 -10.17
CA THR A 41 6.63 -7.44 -10.99
C THR A 41 6.96 -7.61 -12.49
N PRO A 42 6.14 -7.07 -13.42
CA PRO A 42 6.39 -7.18 -14.86
C PRO A 42 7.75 -6.68 -15.33
N ASP A 43 8.31 -5.70 -14.66
CA ASP A 43 9.65 -5.15 -14.92
C ASP A 43 10.80 -5.96 -14.27
N LYS A 44 10.49 -7.18 -13.78
CA LYS A 44 11.43 -8.14 -13.19
C LYS A 44 12.01 -7.73 -11.82
N ASN A 45 11.47 -6.73 -11.17
CA ASN A 45 11.80 -6.44 -9.79
C ASN A 45 11.10 -7.43 -8.86
N SER A 46 11.77 -7.83 -7.80
CA SER A 46 11.22 -8.77 -6.80
C SER A 46 11.07 -8.07 -5.47
N PHE A 47 9.91 -8.22 -4.87
CA PHE A 47 9.57 -7.66 -3.56
C PHE A 47 9.15 -8.78 -2.61
N THR A 48 9.64 -8.71 -1.38
CA THR A 48 9.21 -9.62 -0.31
C THR A 48 8.81 -8.79 0.90
N VAL A 49 7.58 -8.96 1.35
CA VAL A 49 7.09 -8.40 2.61
C VAL A 49 7.14 -9.53 3.65
N SER A 50 7.95 -9.37 4.69
CA SER A 50 8.04 -10.40 5.72
C SER A 50 6.78 -10.45 6.58
N SER A 51 6.51 -11.59 7.19
CA SER A 51 5.49 -11.68 8.24
C SER A 51 5.78 -10.66 9.33
N PRO A 52 4.76 -9.92 9.80
CA PRO A 52 4.94 -8.92 10.83
C PRO A 52 5.14 -9.55 12.20
N GLY A 53 5.93 -8.88 13.02
CA GLY A 53 6.08 -9.19 14.43
C GLY A 53 5.53 -8.07 15.31
N LYS A 54 5.02 -8.41 16.48
CA LYS A 54 4.60 -7.40 17.47
C LYS A 54 5.74 -6.45 17.76
N PHE A 55 5.42 -5.17 17.86
CA PHE A 55 6.39 -4.12 18.05
C PHE A 55 5.93 -3.16 19.14
N SER A 56 6.87 -2.78 20.01
CA SER A 56 6.64 -1.73 21.02
C SER A 56 7.39 -0.49 20.58
N PRO A 57 6.68 0.55 20.09
CA PRO A 57 7.31 1.78 19.65
C PRO A 57 8.12 2.45 20.74
N GLY A 58 9.26 3.03 20.39
CA GLY A 58 10.12 3.77 21.28
C GLY A 58 9.47 5.07 21.77
N LYS A 59 10.15 5.72 22.72
CA LYS A 59 9.66 6.97 23.33
C LYS A 59 9.42 8.08 22.32
N PHE A 60 10.18 8.10 21.23
CA PHE A 60 10.13 9.13 20.20
C PHE A 60 9.47 8.67 18.92
N ALA A 61 8.88 7.47 18.92
CA ALA A 61 8.13 6.97 17.77
C ALA A 61 6.87 7.81 17.51
N ALA A 62 6.50 7.91 16.24
CA ALA A 62 5.30 8.61 15.81
C ALA A 62 4.41 7.67 14.99
N GLY A 63 3.09 7.93 15.01
CA GLY A 63 2.11 7.22 14.20
C GLY A 63 1.36 6.10 14.92
N GLN A 64 1.83 5.63 16.08
CA GLN A 64 1.08 4.63 16.85
C GLN A 64 -0.25 5.20 17.37
N LEU A 65 -1.31 4.43 17.26
CA LEU A 65 -2.64 4.81 17.74
C LEU A 65 -3.06 3.94 18.93
N PRO A 66 -3.74 4.54 19.95
CA PRO A 66 -4.23 3.78 21.09
C PRO A 66 -5.21 2.68 20.68
N GLY A 67 -5.06 1.50 21.30
CA GLY A 67 -5.94 0.35 21.06
C GLY A 67 -5.68 -0.40 19.75
N GLN A 68 -4.71 0.02 18.96
CA GLN A 68 -4.30 -0.68 17.75
C GLN A 68 -3.10 -1.61 17.99
N ILE A 69 -2.92 -2.56 17.10
CA ILE A 69 -1.78 -3.48 17.12
C ILE A 69 -0.62 -2.83 16.39
N ASN A 70 0.46 -2.57 17.13
CA ASN A 70 1.70 -2.09 16.56
C ASN A 70 2.56 -3.29 16.12
N GLN A 71 3.01 -3.24 14.89
CA GLN A 71 3.81 -4.31 14.29
C GLN A 71 4.89 -3.78 13.39
N ARG A 72 5.94 -4.57 13.24
CA ARG A 72 7.08 -4.28 12.38
C ARG A 72 7.34 -5.45 11.45
N PHE A 73 7.70 -5.15 10.23
CA PHE A 73 8.11 -6.12 9.21
C PHE A 73 9.22 -5.54 8.35
N ASN A 74 9.81 -6.36 7.52
CA ASN A 74 10.82 -5.95 6.55
C ASN A 74 10.25 -6.00 5.14
N VAL A 75 10.68 -5.05 4.33
CA VAL A 75 10.47 -5.05 2.88
C VAL A 75 11.83 -5.29 2.24
N SER A 76 11.96 -6.37 1.50
CA SER A 76 13.16 -6.71 0.73
C SER A 76 12.87 -6.48 -0.75
N VAL A 77 13.79 -5.81 -1.44
CA VAL A 77 13.67 -5.48 -2.85
C VAL A 77 14.92 -5.94 -3.59
N SER A 78 14.74 -6.68 -4.68
CA SER A 78 15.80 -7.03 -5.63
C SER A 78 15.49 -6.41 -6.98
N ASN A 79 16.43 -5.62 -7.49
CA ASN A 79 16.28 -4.94 -8.77
C ASN A 79 16.75 -5.83 -9.93
N GLY A 80 15.79 -6.42 -10.64
CA GLY A 80 16.03 -7.25 -11.83
C GLY A 80 15.77 -6.54 -13.16
N SER A 81 15.47 -5.24 -13.13
CA SER A 81 15.02 -4.49 -14.31
C SER A 81 16.14 -4.12 -15.29
N GLY A 82 17.40 -4.19 -14.91
CA GLY A 82 18.54 -3.79 -15.75
C GLY A 82 18.83 -2.28 -15.74
N ALA A 83 18.05 -1.48 -15.00
CA ALA A 83 18.26 -0.05 -14.77
C ALA A 83 18.16 0.26 -13.29
N ASP A 84 18.60 1.43 -12.86
CA ASP A 84 18.45 1.84 -11.47
C ASP A 84 16.96 1.96 -11.10
N LEU A 85 16.60 1.48 -9.92
CA LEU A 85 15.25 1.51 -9.38
C LEU A 85 15.16 2.59 -8.29
N ASP A 86 14.38 3.61 -8.55
CA ASP A 86 14.09 4.65 -7.56
C ASP A 86 12.96 4.19 -6.63
N LEU A 87 13.28 4.11 -5.34
CA LEU A 87 12.35 3.74 -4.27
C LEU A 87 11.97 4.92 -3.38
N ALA A 88 12.45 6.13 -3.66
CA ALA A 88 12.23 7.29 -2.80
C ALA A 88 10.73 7.66 -2.65
N THR A 89 9.91 7.30 -3.62
CA THR A 89 8.45 7.50 -3.58
C THR A 89 7.67 6.28 -3.12
N LEU A 90 8.36 5.22 -2.67
CA LEU A 90 7.69 4.01 -2.21
C LEU A 90 6.88 4.29 -0.94
N ILE A 91 5.64 3.89 -0.98
CA ILE A 91 4.69 3.95 0.13
C ILE A 91 4.23 2.53 0.44
N VAL A 92 4.13 2.22 1.71
CA VAL A 92 3.59 0.96 2.20
C VAL A 92 2.26 1.24 2.88
N LYS A 93 1.18 0.70 2.35
CA LYS A 93 -0.16 0.83 2.92
C LYS A 93 -0.59 -0.51 3.50
N GLY A 94 -1.11 -0.48 4.72
CA GLY A 94 -1.68 -1.66 5.36
C GLY A 94 -3.18 -1.50 5.58
N SER A 95 -3.92 -2.59 5.49
CA SER A 95 -5.34 -2.63 5.83
C SER A 95 -5.74 -3.96 6.41
N THR A 96 -6.73 -3.92 7.29
CA THR A 96 -7.39 -5.09 7.88
C THR A 96 -8.89 -5.01 7.63
N PRO A 97 -9.67 -6.06 7.91
CA PRO A 97 -11.13 -5.97 7.86
C PRO A 97 -11.72 -4.88 8.79
N ALA A 98 -10.98 -4.46 9.82
CA ALA A 98 -11.41 -3.43 10.75
C ALA A 98 -11.04 -2.00 10.29
N GLY A 99 -10.22 -1.84 9.26
CA GLY A 99 -9.86 -0.53 8.70
C GLY A 99 -8.41 -0.41 8.25
N GLU A 100 -8.03 0.80 7.88
CA GLU A 100 -6.67 1.09 7.43
C GLU A 100 -5.68 1.19 8.59
N CYS A 101 -4.45 0.79 8.33
CA CYS A 101 -3.33 0.96 9.24
C CYS A 101 -2.68 2.33 9.07
N VAL A 102 -1.98 2.78 10.09
CA VAL A 102 -1.19 4.01 10.08
C VAL A 102 0.29 3.66 10.18
N ASP A 103 1.12 4.38 9.43
CA ASP A 103 2.57 4.19 9.48
C ASP A 103 3.14 4.56 10.84
N ILE A 104 4.07 3.74 11.34
CA ILE A 104 4.88 4.04 12.52
C ILE A 104 6.29 4.42 12.05
N PHE A 105 6.73 5.60 12.48
CA PHE A 105 8.11 6.06 12.30
C PHE A 105 8.84 5.95 13.63
N ASP A 106 9.96 5.26 13.64
CA ASP A 106 10.79 5.06 14.83
C ASP A 106 12.25 4.92 14.41
N GLY A 107 13.01 6.02 14.54
CA GLY A 107 14.41 6.07 14.16
C GLY A 107 15.29 5.10 14.95
N ASP A 108 14.98 4.87 16.23
CA ASP A 108 15.73 3.90 17.07
C ASP A 108 15.56 2.46 16.54
N ALA A 109 14.43 2.18 15.92
CA ALA A 109 14.14 0.89 15.29
C ALA A 109 14.46 0.88 13.77
N LYS A 110 15.09 1.93 13.25
CA LYS A 110 15.42 2.09 11.82
C LYS A 110 14.19 1.99 10.90
N MET A 111 13.08 2.52 11.35
CA MET A 111 11.85 2.66 10.58
C MET A 111 11.73 4.13 10.12
N ASP A 112 12.59 4.51 9.18
CA ASP A 112 12.72 5.89 8.71
C ASP A 112 12.04 6.12 7.34
N GLY A 113 11.28 5.14 6.87
CA GLY A 113 10.62 5.20 5.57
C GLY A 113 11.42 4.51 4.46
N ALA A 114 11.08 4.81 3.22
CA ALA A 114 11.68 4.20 2.05
C ALA A 114 13.12 4.67 1.81
N PRO A 115 13.96 3.83 1.18
CA PRO A 115 15.32 4.20 0.79
C PRO A 115 15.32 5.42 -0.14
N GLN A 116 16.19 6.38 0.13
CA GLN A 116 16.31 7.62 -0.64
C GLN A 116 17.37 7.55 -1.74
N THR A 117 18.17 6.51 -1.75
CA THR A 117 19.19 6.26 -2.79
C THR A 117 18.66 5.24 -3.77
N PRO A 118 18.73 5.48 -5.08
CA PRO A 118 18.34 4.49 -6.08
C PRO A 118 19.07 3.16 -5.91
N LEU A 119 18.34 2.08 -6.11
CA LEU A 119 18.87 0.72 -6.05
C LEU A 119 19.43 0.34 -7.43
N ALA A 120 20.73 0.15 -7.52
CA ALA A 120 21.38 -0.19 -8.78
C ALA A 120 20.84 -1.50 -9.38
N ALA A 121 20.93 -1.63 -10.70
CA ALA A 121 20.57 -2.86 -11.39
C ALA A 121 21.31 -4.07 -10.81
N GLY A 122 20.59 -5.15 -10.52
CA GLY A 122 21.12 -6.38 -9.91
C GLY A 122 21.37 -6.30 -8.40
N ALA A 123 21.17 -5.14 -7.78
CA ALA A 123 21.34 -4.97 -6.34
C ALA A 123 20.06 -5.33 -5.56
N SER A 124 20.24 -5.56 -4.26
CA SER A 124 19.14 -5.82 -3.32
C SER A 124 19.26 -4.96 -2.07
N ILE A 125 18.12 -4.62 -1.48
CA ILE A 125 18.04 -3.88 -0.22
C ILE A 125 16.93 -4.46 0.65
N THR A 126 17.11 -4.35 1.97
CA THR A 126 16.06 -4.66 2.96
C THR A 126 15.93 -3.50 3.92
N PHE A 127 14.73 -3.04 4.16
CA PHE A 127 14.44 -1.98 5.11
C PHE A 127 13.21 -2.34 5.96
N ALA A 128 13.14 -1.74 7.15
CA ALA A 128 12.06 -1.99 8.09
C ALA A 128 10.90 -1.02 7.89
N TRP A 129 9.69 -1.50 8.15
CA TRP A 129 8.47 -0.71 8.15
C TRP A 129 7.62 -1.04 9.36
N GLY A 130 6.93 -0.05 9.90
CA GLY A 130 6.02 -0.23 11.02
C GLY A 130 4.61 0.21 10.70
N LEU A 131 3.64 -0.52 11.20
CA LEU A 131 2.22 -0.21 11.07
C LEU A 131 1.51 -0.33 12.41
N SER A 132 0.63 0.63 12.69
CA SER A 132 -0.38 0.55 13.74
C SER A 132 -1.70 0.19 13.08
N CYS A 133 -2.24 -0.98 13.36
CA CYS A 133 -3.38 -1.54 12.66
C CYS A 133 -4.57 -1.79 13.58
N PRO A 134 -5.81 -1.44 13.17
CA PRO A 134 -7.00 -1.87 13.87
C PRO A 134 -7.26 -3.36 13.66
N GLY A 135 -7.97 -3.99 14.60
CA GLY A 135 -8.30 -5.41 14.53
C GLY A 135 -7.69 -6.22 15.66
N ALA A 136 -7.67 -7.53 15.50
CA ALA A 136 -7.16 -8.50 16.46
C ALA A 136 -6.00 -9.29 15.86
N ALA A 137 -5.12 -9.81 16.73
CA ALA A 137 -4.05 -10.70 16.31
C ALA A 137 -4.61 -11.90 15.53
N GLY A 138 -4.02 -12.21 14.38
CA GLY A 138 -4.49 -13.26 13.48
C GLY A 138 -5.51 -12.83 12.44
N ASP A 139 -6.03 -11.61 12.48
CA ASP A 139 -6.85 -11.06 11.40
C ASP A 139 -6.05 -10.97 10.10
N GLU A 140 -6.74 -10.92 8.97
CA GLU A 140 -6.08 -10.72 7.69
C GLU A 140 -5.45 -9.33 7.64
N LEU A 141 -4.19 -9.27 7.22
CA LEU A 141 -3.48 -8.05 6.90
C LEU A 141 -3.15 -8.04 5.42
N THR A 142 -3.59 -7.02 4.73
CA THR A 142 -3.19 -6.74 3.35
C THR A 142 -2.20 -5.59 3.35
N VAL A 143 -1.06 -5.79 2.72
CA VAL A 143 -0.04 -4.76 2.52
C VAL A 143 0.09 -4.48 1.03
N VAL A 144 -0.03 -3.21 0.65
CA VAL A 144 0.13 -2.74 -0.73
C VAL A 144 1.36 -1.84 -0.80
N LEU A 145 2.29 -2.17 -1.69
CA LEU A 145 3.42 -1.33 -2.04
C LEU A 145 3.04 -0.47 -3.24
N THR A 146 3.14 0.84 -3.07
CA THR A 146 2.87 1.83 -4.11
C THR A 146 4.16 2.58 -4.43
N ASN A 147 4.56 2.64 -5.68
CA ASN A 147 5.72 3.42 -6.11
C ASN A 147 5.34 4.29 -7.31
N ASN A 148 5.73 5.57 -7.30
CA ASN A 148 5.32 6.55 -8.30
C ASN A 148 3.79 6.56 -8.53
N ALA A 149 3.02 6.50 -7.46
CA ALA A 149 1.56 6.46 -7.45
C ALA A 149 0.93 5.22 -8.12
N VAL A 150 1.71 4.18 -8.41
CA VAL A 150 1.23 2.91 -8.97
C VAL A 150 1.30 1.81 -7.92
N ASN A 151 0.22 1.06 -7.73
CA ASN A 151 0.21 -0.12 -6.88
C ASN A 151 1.00 -1.24 -7.56
N ILE A 152 2.18 -1.54 -7.06
CA ILE A 152 3.09 -2.50 -7.69
C ILE A 152 2.97 -3.90 -7.12
N VAL A 153 2.76 -4.03 -5.81
CA VAL A 153 2.66 -5.32 -5.12
C VAL A 153 1.56 -5.29 -4.07
N GLU A 154 0.78 -6.36 -4.02
CA GLU A 154 -0.11 -6.66 -2.91
C GLU A 154 0.37 -7.95 -2.24
N ALA A 155 0.62 -7.90 -0.94
CA ALA A 155 0.97 -9.07 -0.13
C ALA A 155 -0.05 -9.25 0.99
N LYS A 156 -0.46 -10.49 1.22
CA LYS A 156 -1.44 -10.84 2.25
C LYS A 156 -0.88 -11.84 3.25
N GLY A 157 -1.32 -11.67 4.48
CA GLY A 157 -0.97 -12.57 5.58
C GLY A 157 -1.79 -12.27 6.82
N LYS A 158 -1.18 -12.40 7.99
CA LYS A 158 -1.85 -12.24 9.28
C LYS A 158 -1.25 -11.09 10.07
N LEU A 159 -2.11 -10.39 10.81
CA LEU A 159 -1.75 -9.42 11.82
C LEU A 159 -1.01 -10.13 12.97
N ALA A 160 0.06 -9.51 13.49
CA ALA A 160 0.93 -10.07 14.52
C ALA A 160 0.24 -10.32 15.88
#